data_dbacf326e8a8aafdfce5dd366e8c9ee7
#
_entry.id   dbacf326e8a8aafdfce5dd366e8c9ee7
#
_cell.length_a   1.000
_cell.length_b   1.000
_cell.length_c   1.000
_cell.angle_alpha   90.00
_cell.angle_beta   90.00
_cell.angle_gamma   90.00
#
_symmetry.space_group_name_H-M   'P 1'
#
loop_
_entity.id
_entity.type
_entity.pdbx_description
1 polymer ?
#
loop_
_entity_poly.entity_id
_entity_poly.type
_entity_poly.pdbx_seq_one_letter_code
_entity_poly.pdbx_strand_id
1 'polypeptide(L)'
;LNIPLTSAVMQSVSNDSLAIALAKEGGISFIFGSQSIKDQAAMVAKVKGYKAGFVSSASNLTPDATLADVLALKEKNGFSTVAITEDGTANGRLLGIVTGRDYRVSRMDPSEQVSTFMTPREKLITAPAQTTLKEANDIIWENKLNSLPIVDENDNLLYFVFRKDYSSHKANPMELLDSKKRYLVGAGINTRDYAERIPALLDAGVDVLVIDSSEGYTCWQAKTIAWVRENYGDTVKIGAGNVVDREGFRFLAEAGADFVKIGIGGGSICITRETKGIGRGQATAVIEVAAARDEYFKETGIYVPICSDGGIVHDYHMTLALAMGADFLMLGRYFARFDEGPTPKVLVNGAYMKE
;
A
#
# COMPACT_ATOMS: atom_id res chain seq x y z
N LEU A 1 -3.61 12.47 3.11
CA LEU A 1 -2.24 12.07 3.45
C LEU A 1 -1.86 12.68 4.78
N ASN A 2 -1.13 11.93 5.61
CA ASN A 2 -0.63 12.42 6.91
C ASN A 2 0.77 13.02 6.75
N ILE A 3 1.52 12.58 5.74
CA ILE A 3 2.71 13.26 5.20
C ILE A 3 2.53 13.51 3.70
N PRO A 4 3.05 14.60 3.13
CA PRO A 4 2.78 14.96 1.74
C PRO A 4 3.67 14.21 0.74
N LEU A 5 3.87 12.90 0.93
CA LEU A 5 4.77 12.08 0.13
C LEU A 5 4.03 10.90 -0.51
N THR A 6 4.28 10.70 -1.80
CA THR A 6 3.79 9.56 -2.56
C THR A 6 4.91 8.92 -3.38
N SER A 7 4.81 7.62 -3.66
CA SER A 7 5.76 6.94 -4.52
C SER A 7 5.35 6.98 -5.99
N ALA A 8 6.33 7.09 -6.88
CA ALA A 8 6.10 7.14 -8.31
C ALA A 8 5.55 5.82 -8.86
N VAL A 9 4.72 5.92 -9.91
CA VAL A 9 4.07 4.78 -10.59
C VAL A 9 5.10 4.03 -11.44
N MET A 10 6.10 3.44 -10.81
CA MET A 10 7.23 2.81 -11.48
C MET A 10 7.50 1.42 -10.94
N GLN A 11 7.79 0.48 -11.84
CA GLN A 11 8.11 -0.92 -11.50
C GLN A 11 9.30 -1.05 -10.53
N SER A 12 10.30 -0.18 -10.67
CA SER A 12 11.49 -0.15 -9.81
C SER A 12 11.29 0.58 -8.48
N VAL A 13 10.08 1.10 -8.20
CA VAL A 13 9.80 1.92 -7.02
C VAL A 13 8.64 1.37 -6.20
N SER A 14 7.47 1.20 -6.82
CA SER A 14 6.20 1.07 -6.11
C SER A 14 5.61 -0.33 -6.18
N ASN A 15 6.13 -1.23 -5.35
CA ASN A 15 5.52 -2.52 -5.07
C ASN A 15 4.70 -2.50 -3.76
N ASP A 16 4.13 -3.65 -3.41
CA ASP A 16 3.37 -3.87 -2.18
C ASP A 16 4.18 -3.63 -0.90
N SER A 17 5.47 -4.00 -0.88
CA SER A 17 6.34 -3.81 0.30
C SER A 17 6.59 -2.33 0.58
N LEU A 18 6.93 -1.54 -0.44
CA LEU A 18 7.06 -0.09 -0.28
C LEU A 18 5.72 0.57 0.05
N ALA A 19 4.61 0.07 -0.52
CA ALA A 19 3.28 0.61 -0.23
C ALA A 19 2.92 0.46 1.25
N ILE A 20 3.19 -0.70 1.84
CA ILE A 20 2.97 -0.95 3.27
C ILE A 20 3.87 -0.04 4.12
N ALA A 21 5.15 0.05 3.80
CA ALA A 21 6.10 0.87 4.55
C ALA A 21 5.74 2.37 4.49
N LEU A 22 5.42 2.88 3.30
CA LEU A 22 5.08 4.30 3.13
C LEU A 22 3.73 4.65 3.80
N ALA A 23 2.74 3.77 3.72
CA ALA A 23 1.46 3.96 4.42
C ALA A 23 1.64 3.97 5.95
N LYS A 24 2.56 3.16 6.47
CA LYS A 24 2.93 3.14 7.89
C LYS A 24 3.51 4.48 8.36
N GLU A 25 4.23 5.16 7.50
CA GLU A 25 4.79 6.51 7.77
C GLU A 25 3.82 7.66 7.44
N GLY A 26 2.64 7.36 6.85
CA GLY A 26 1.60 8.35 6.58
C GLY A 26 1.50 8.85 5.15
N GLY A 27 2.31 8.32 4.24
CA GLY A 27 2.25 8.56 2.81
C GLY A 27 1.44 7.51 2.06
N ILE A 28 1.37 7.59 0.73
CA ILE A 28 0.70 6.60 -0.12
C ILE A 28 1.57 6.18 -1.28
N SER A 29 1.58 4.89 -1.60
CA SER A 29 2.18 4.37 -2.83
C SER A 29 1.14 4.14 -3.91
N PHE A 30 1.55 4.39 -5.16
CA PHE A 30 0.77 4.02 -6.33
C PHE A 30 1.39 2.79 -7.00
N ILE A 31 0.79 1.62 -6.80
CA ILE A 31 1.26 0.37 -7.41
C ILE A 31 1.33 0.52 -8.94
N PHE A 32 2.47 0.17 -9.52
CA PHE A 32 2.73 0.38 -10.94
C PHE A 32 1.79 -0.41 -11.85
N GLY A 33 1.37 0.22 -12.98
CA GLY A 33 0.44 -0.36 -13.95
C GLY A 33 1.09 -1.15 -15.09
N SER A 34 2.45 -1.14 -15.21
CA SER A 34 3.20 -1.87 -16.25
C SER A 34 3.34 -3.36 -15.93
N GLN A 35 2.23 -3.99 -15.60
CA GLN A 35 2.10 -5.41 -15.27
C GLN A 35 0.69 -5.91 -15.60
N SER A 36 0.45 -7.21 -15.44
CA SER A 36 -0.88 -7.77 -15.65
C SER A 36 -1.90 -7.19 -14.65
N ILE A 37 -3.16 -7.11 -15.02
CA ILE A 37 -4.25 -6.68 -14.15
C ILE A 37 -4.29 -7.55 -12.89
N LYS A 38 -4.12 -8.85 -13.05
CA LYS A 38 -4.14 -9.83 -11.97
C LYS A 38 -3.01 -9.59 -10.96
N ASP A 39 -1.80 -9.34 -11.42
CA ASP A 39 -0.64 -9.15 -10.53
C ASP A 39 -0.75 -7.81 -9.80
N GLN A 40 -1.20 -6.75 -10.47
CA GLN A 40 -1.41 -5.45 -9.83
C GLN A 40 -2.52 -5.53 -8.77
N ALA A 41 -3.64 -6.18 -9.07
CA ALA A 41 -4.73 -6.39 -8.12
C ALA A 41 -4.27 -7.25 -6.92
N ALA A 42 -3.43 -8.27 -7.14
CA ALA A 42 -2.85 -9.06 -6.05
C ALA A 42 -1.95 -8.23 -5.12
N MET A 43 -1.13 -7.32 -5.66
CA MET A 43 -0.33 -6.40 -4.85
C MET A 43 -1.22 -5.45 -4.03
N VAL A 44 -2.26 -4.88 -4.62
CA VAL A 44 -3.25 -4.05 -3.93
C VAL A 44 -3.91 -4.83 -2.79
N ALA A 45 -4.42 -6.03 -3.07
CA ALA A 45 -5.06 -6.90 -2.08
C ALA A 45 -4.12 -7.23 -0.92
N LYS A 46 -2.82 -7.44 -1.20
CA LYS A 46 -1.82 -7.70 -0.16
C LYS A 46 -1.63 -6.49 0.76
N VAL A 47 -1.58 -5.27 0.23
CA VAL A 47 -1.53 -4.05 1.06
C VAL A 47 -2.81 -3.92 1.89
N LYS A 48 -3.97 -4.13 1.29
CA LYS A 48 -5.28 -4.07 1.98
C LYS A 48 -5.48 -5.19 3.00
N GLY A 49 -4.74 -6.27 2.90
CA GLY A 49 -4.70 -7.33 3.92
C GLY A 49 -4.04 -6.88 5.24
N TYR A 50 -3.27 -5.80 5.22
CA TYR A 50 -2.68 -5.22 6.41
C TYR A 50 -3.66 -4.27 7.10
N LYS A 51 -4.06 -4.65 8.32
CA LYS A 51 -4.81 -3.81 9.25
C LYS A 51 -3.88 -3.41 10.39
N ALA A 52 -3.76 -2.12 10.69
CA ALA A 52 -2.81 -1.64 11.70
C ALA A 52 -2.96 -2.40 13.03
N GLY A 53 -1.90 -3.10 13.44
CA GLY A 53 -1.90 -3.98 14.60
C GLY A 53 -2.72 -5.27 14.48
N PHE A 54 -3.44 -5.48 13.38
CA PHE A 54 -4.17 -6.72 13.08
C PHE A 54 -3.53 -7.39 11.86
N VAL A 55 -2.97 -8.58 12.03
CA VAL A 55 -2.20 -9.28 11.01
C VAL A 55 -2.96 -10.51 10.54
N SER A 56 -3.18 -10.63 9.23
CA SER A 56 -3.68 -11.90 8.66
C SER A 56 -2.66 -13.00 8.88
N SER A 57 -3.10 -14.19 9.21
CA SER A 57 -2.20 -15.32 9.44
C SER A 57 -1.47 -15.72 8.15
N ALA A 58 -0.16 -15.56 8.14
CA ALA A 58 0.69 -15.98 7.03
C ALA A 58 1.21 -17.42 7.18
N SER A 59 0.93 -18.07 8.31
CA SER A 59 1.41 -19.40 8.65
C SER A 59 0.26 -20.22 9.20
N ASN A 60 -0.30 -21.09 8.35
CA ASN A 60 -1.48 -21.90 8.66
C ASN A 60 -1.21 -23.34 8.29
N LEU A 61 -1.66 -24.27 9.11
CA LEU A 61 -1.61 -25.73 8.88
C LEU A 61 -2.92 -26.37 9.31
N THR A 62 -3.15 -27.59 8.84
CA THR A 62 -4.24 -28.47 9.30
C THR A 62 -3.80 -29.27 10.54
N PRO A 63 -4.73 -29.85 11.32
CA PRO A 63 -4.40 -30.62 12.53
C PRO A 63 -3.56 -31.88 12.30
N ASP A 64 -3.62 -32.43 11.09
CA ASP A 64 -2.88 -33.62 10.65
C ASP A 64 -1.47 -33.32 10.13
N ALA A 65 -1.12 -32.05 9.97
CA ALA A 65 0.25 -31.64 9.66
C ALA A 65 1.21 -32.05 10.78
N THR A 66 2.51 -32.11 10.43
CA THR A 66 3.55 -32.63 11.33
C THR A 66 4.42 -31.53 11.94
N LEU A 67 5.23 -31.87 12.94
CA LEU A 67 6.24 -30.97 13.49
C LEU A 67 7.24 -30.54 12.39
N ALA A 68 7.59 -31.40 11.46
CA ALA A 68 8.45 -31.07 10.32
C ALA A 68 7.84 -29.94 9.46
N ASP A 69 6.52 -29.98 9.23
CA ASP A 69 5.80 -28.93 8.48
C ASP A 69 5.81 -27.58 9.23
N VAL A 70 5.65 -27.61 10.56
CA VAL A 70 5.78 -26.41 11.40
C VAL A 70 7.18 -25.79 11.27
N LEU A 71 8.23 -26.60 11.33
CA LEU A 71 9.61 -26.15 11.23
C LEU A 71 9.92 -25.58 9.84
N ALA A 72 9.50 -26.25 8.77
CA ALA A 72 9.66 -25.79 7.40
C ALA A 72 8.92 -24.45 7.17
N LEU A 73 7.70 -24.32 7.70
CA LEU A 73 6.93 -23.09 7.59
C LEU A 73 7.58 -21.92 8.36
N LYS A 74 8.16 -22.22 9.54
CA LYS A 74 8.89 -21.23 10.34
C LYS A 74 10.18 -20.78 9.64
N GLU A 75 10.91 -21.69 9.02
CA GLU A 75 12.12 -21.36 8.24
C GLU A 75 11.77 -20.47 7.04
N LYS A 76 10.70 -20.82 6.33
CA LYS A 76 10.22 -20.07 5.15
C LYS A 76 9.71 -18.67 5.48
N ASN A 77 8.91 -18.53 6.55
CA ASN A 77 8.16 -17.29 6.84
C ASN A 77 8.75 -16.48 8.00
N GLY A 78 9.65 -17.05 8.81
CA GLY A 78 10.24 -16.39 9.98
C GLY A 78 9.29 -16.18 11.17
N PHE A 79 8.05 -16.68 11.11
CA PHE A 79 7.04 -16.49 12.17
C PHE A 79 7.08 -17.63 13.19
N SER A 80 6.87 -17.30 14.46
CA SER A 80 6.89 -18.26 15.59
C SER A 80 5.49 -18.73 15.99
N THR A 81 4.44 -18.18 15.43
CA THR A 81 3.03 -18.56 15.69
C THR A 81 2.44 -19.10 14.41
N VAL A 82 1.91 -20.32 14.48
CA VAL A 82 1.22 -21.00 13.37
C VAL A 82 -0.24 -21.23 13.81
N ALA A 83 -1.17 -20.76 12.99
CA ALA A 83 -2.59 -21.06 13.20
C ALA A 83 -2.89 -22.47 12.70
N ILE A 84 -3.64 -23.22 13.50
CA ILE A 84 -4.18 -24.52 13.10
C ILE A 84 -5.65 -24.33 12.80
N THR A 85 -5.97 -24.42 11.52
CA THR A 85 -7.32 -24.24 11.01
C THR A 85 -7.83 -25.52 10.35
N GLU A 86 -9.14 -25.66 10.25
CA GLU A 86 -9.77 -26.89 9.74
C GLU A 86 -9.31 -27.23 8.32
N ASP A 87 -9.09 -26.22 7.49
CA ASP A 87 -8.73 -26.34 6.06
C ASP A 87 -7.28 -25.87 5.75
N GLY A 88 -6.51 -25.46 6.75
CA GLY A 88 -5.15 -24.94 6.59
C GLY A 88 -5.07 -23.55 5.97
N THR A 89 -6.20 -22.84 5.84
CA THR A 89 -6.24 -21.47 5.28
C THR A 89 -6.18 -20.38 6.36
N ALA A 90 -5.89 -19.16 5.94
CA ALA A 90 -5.77 -17.99 6.82
C ALA A 90 -7.12 -17.60 7.48
N ASN A 91 -8.24 -17.98 6.85
CA ASN A 91 -9.59 -17.63 7.30
C ASN A 91 -10.43 -18.87 7.64
N GLY A 92 -9.79 -20.05 7.75
CA GLY A 92 -10.45 -21.28 8.16
C GLY A 92 -10.86 -21.24 9.63
N ARG A 93 -11.76 -22.17 10.02
CA ARG A 93 -12.18 -22.34 11.40
C ARG A 93 -10.98 -22.66 12.29
N LEU A 94 -10.78 -21.87 13.33
CA LEU A 94 -9.64 -21.98 14.24
C LEU A 94 -9.78 -23.20 15.17
N LEU A 95 -8.87 -24.14 15.07
CA LEU A 95 -8.81 -25.33 15.92
C LEU A 95 -7.75 -25.25 17.00
N GLY A 96 -6.74 -24.41 16.80
CA GLY A 96 -5.67 -24.24 17.77
C GLY A 96 -4.56 -23.31 17.25
N ILE A 97 -3.51 -23.19 18.05
CA ILE A 97 -2.26 -22.51 17.62
C ILE A 97 -1.05 -23.34 18.05
N VAL A 98 0.03 -23.22 17.30
CA VAL A 98 1.36 -23.71 17.67
C VAL A 98 2.31 -22.54 17.80
N THR A 99 3.03 -22.51 18.90
CA THR A 99 4.11 -21.54 19.18
C THR A 99 5.39 -22.26 19.56
N GLY A 100 6.50 -21.55 19.61
CA GLY A 100 7.78 -22.13 20.03
C GLY A 100 7.81 -22.69 21.48
N ARG A 101 6.74 -22.53 22.24
CA ARG A 101 6.57 -23.09 23.59
C ARG A 101 5.89 -24.46 23.58
N ASP A 102 5.22 -24.81 22.51
CA ASP A 102 4.41 -26.03 22.41
C ASP A 102 5.23 -27.23 21.96
N TYR A 103 6.47 -27.04 21.46
CA TYR A 103 7.34 -28.14 20.99
C TYR A 103 8.80 -27.95 21.39
N ARG A 104 9.52 -29.07 21.46
CA ARG A 104 10.98 -29.12 21.68
C ARG A 104 11.62 -30.02 20.62
N VAL A 105 12.28 -29.42 19.64
CA VAL A 105 12.89 -30.12 18.49
C VAL A 105 13.85 -31.26 18.93
N SER A 106 14.53 -31.08 20.07
CA SER A 106 15.48 -32.11 20.59
C SER A 106 14.82 -33.30 21.28
N ARG A 107 13.47 -33.28 21.45
CA ARG A 107 12.74 -34.29 22.25
C ARG A 107 11.50 -34.85 21.59
N MET A 108 11.08 -34.28 20.46
CA MET A 108 9.87 -34.66 19.74
C MET A 108 10.25 -35.26 18.38
N ASP A 109 9.46 -36.23 17.93
CA ASP A 109 9.62 -36.81 16.60
C ASP A 109 9.14 -35.80 15.54
N PRO A 110 9.92 -35.50 14.48
CA PRO A 110 9.48 -34.63 13.40
C PRO A 110 8.16 -35.06 12.71
N SER A 111 7.79 -36.34 12.78
CA SER A 111 6.55 -36.88 12.23
C SER A 111 5.35 -36.76 13.19
N GLU A 112 5.54 -36.24 14.41
CA GLU A 112 4.46 -36.07 15.37
C GLU A 112 3.42 -35.06 14.87
N GLN A 113 2.14 -35.43 14.92
CA GLN A 113 1.05 -34.60 14.41
C GLN A 113 0.82 -33.38 15.31
N VAL A 114 0.55 -32.25 14.67
CA VAL A 114 0.28 -30.96 15.31
C VAL A 114 -0.86 -31.05 16.32
N SER A 115 -1.90 -31.82 16.05
CA SER A 115 -3.03 -32.04 16.93
C SER A 115 -2.67 -32.55 18.32
N THR A 116 -1.51 -33.20 18.48
CA THR A 116 -1.06 -33.79 19.77
C THR A 116 -0.40 -32.77 20.68
N PHE A 117 0.22 -31.71 20.12
CA PHE A 117 0.98 -30.73 20.89
C PHE A 117 0.53 -29.28 20.73
N MET A 118 -0.40 -28.97 19.82
CA MET A 118 -0.95 -27.62 19.70
C MET A 118 -1.67 -27.19 20.98
N THR A 119 -1.74 -25.88 21.22
CA THR A 119 -2.71 -25.33 22.17
C THR A 119 -4.08 -25.33 21.50
N PRO A 120 -5.03 -26.17 21.94
CA PRO A 120 -6.32 -26.33 21.26
C PRO A 120 -7.25 -25.13 21.50
N ARG A 121 -8.27 -24.97 20.64
CA ARG A 121 -9.18 -23.81 20.60
C ARG A 121 -9.82 -23.48 21.95
N GLU A 122 -10.27 -24.48 22.69
CA GLU A 122 -10.92 -24.32 23.99
C GLU A 122 -10.00 -23.77 25.09
N LYS A 123 -8.69 -23.84 24.92
CA LYS A 123 -7.70 -23.24 25.83
C LYS A 123 -7.22 -21.86 25.36
N LEU A 124 -7.64 -21.43 24.16
CA LEU A 124 -7.24 -20.14 23.61
C LEU A 124 -8.17 -19.02 24.09
N ILE A 125 -7.58 -17.93 24.50
CA ILE A 125 -8.29 -16.65 24.63
C ILE A 125 -8.35 -16.05 23.23
N THR A 126 -9.56 -15.75 22.78
CA THR A 126 -9.83 -15.11 21.49
C THR A 126 -10.68 -13.86 21.72
N ALA A 127 -10.77 -13.00 20.71
CA ALA A 127 -11.65 -11.84 20.74
C ALA A 127 -12.48 -11.75 19.45
N PRO A 128 -13.66 -11.13 19.49
CA PRO A 128 -14.55 -11.04 18.34
C PRO A 128 -14.07 -10.01 17.30
N ALA A 129 -14.63 -10.07 16.09
CA ALA A 129 -14.27 -9.26 14.93
C ALA A 129 -14.28 -7.73 15.17
N GLN A 130 -15.19 -7.24 16.01
CA GLN A 130 -15.36 -5.82 16.34
C GLN A 130 -14.34 -5.28 17.35
N THR A 131 -13.52 -6.14 17.97
CA THR A 131 -12.53 -5.76 18.98
C THR A 131 -11.59 -4.67 18.42
N THR A 132 -11.45 -3.58 19.16
CA THR A 132 -10.49 -2.52 18.83
C THR A 132 -9.07 -2.96 19.20
N LEU A 133 -8.07 -2.30 18.60
CA LEU A 133 -6.67 -2.60 18.92
C LEU A 133 -6.33 -2.34 20.40
N LYS A 134 -6.97 -1.34 21.00
CA LYS A 134 -6.80 -1.03 22.43
C LYS A 134 -7.34 -2.17 23.30
N GLU A 135 -8.60 -2.59 23.07
CA GLU A 135 -9.21 -3.71 23.80
C GLU A 135 -8.41 -5.01 23.61
N ALA A 136 -7.97 -5.30 22.37
CA ALA A 136 -7.12 -6.46 22.11
C ALA A 136 -5.80 -6.41 22.91
N ASN A 137 -5.18 -5.22 23.00
CA ASN A 137 -3.97 -5.05 23.79
C ASN A 137 -4.22 -5.18 25.30
N ASP A 138 -5.35 -4.69 25.81
CA ASP A 138 -5.72 -4.85 27.22
C ASP A 138 -5.90 -6.34 27.55
N ILE A 139 -6.60 -7.11 26.69
CA ILE A 139 -6.73 -8.57 26.81
C ILE A 139 -5.37 -9.27 26.80
N ILE A 140 -4.48 -8.90 25.86
CA ILE A 140 -3.11 -9.45 25.77
C ILE A 140 -2.33 -9.18 27.06
N TRP A 141 -2.44 -7.99 27.61
CA TRP A 141 -1.71 -7.59 28.79
C TRP A 141 -2.21 -8.30 30.06
N GLU A 142 -3.52 -8.28 30.29
CA GLU A 142 -4.16 -8.91 31.44
C GLU A 142 -3.91 -10.42 31.50
N ASN A 143 -3.95 -11.09 30.34
CA ASN A 143 -3.77 -12.53 30.23
C ASN A 143 -2.33 -12.96 29.91
N LYS A 144 -1.37 -12.03 29.88
CA LYS A 144 0.06 -12.28 29.60
C LYS A 144 0.31 -13.04 28.29
N LEU A 145 -0.50 -12.73 27.27
CA LEU A 145 -0.40 -13.33 25.94
C LEU A 145 0.70 -12.69 25.11
N ASN A 146 1.20 -13.42 24.11
CA ASN A 146 2.05 -12.87 23.06
C ASN A 146 1.25 -12.56 21.78
N SER A 147 0.15 -13.26 21.57
CA SER A 147 -0.76 -13.10 20.45
C SER A 147 -2.19 -13.35 20.88
N LEU A 148 -3.13 -12.65 20.25
CA LEU A 148 -4.56 -12.79 20.45
C LEU A 148 -5.20 -13.08 19.09
N PRO A 149 -5.77 -14.26 18.87
CA PRO A 149 -6.59 -14.54 17.69
C PRO A 149 -7.90 -13.74 17.74
N ILE A 150 -8.25 -13.12 16.61
CA ILE A 150 -9.53 -12.46 16.38
C ILE A 150 -10.36 -13.38 15.49
N VAL A 151 -11.54 -13.74 15.92
CA VAL A 151 -12.42 -14.69 15.23
C VAL A 151 -13.79 -14.08 14.95
N ASP A 152 -14.49 -14.63 13.97
CA ASP A 152 -15.88 -14.30 13.69
C ASP A 152 -16.84 -15.14 14.54
N GLU A 153 -18.16 -15.00 14.30
CA GLU A 153 -19.23 -15.70 15.02
C GLU A 153 -19.22 -17.22 14.79
N ASN A 154 -18.53 -17.70 13.75
CA ASN A 154 -18.37 -19.11 13.42
C ASN A 154 -17.00 -19.68 13.84
N ASP A 155 -16.26 -18.95 14.65
CA ASP A 155 -14.87 -19.28 15.04
C ASP A 155 -13.88 -19.32 13.86
N ASN A 156 -14.19 -18.69 12.73
CA ASN A 156 -13.20 -18.53 11.67
C ASN A 156 -12.16 -17.48 12.06
N LEU A 157 -10.89 -17.79 11.82
CA LEU A 157 -9.79 -16.87 12.10
C LEU A 157 -9.85 -15.68 11.13
N LEU A 158 -9.86 -14.47 11.67
CA LEU A 158 -9.80 -13.23 10.88
C LEU A 158 -8.41 -12.61 10.91
N TYR A 159 -7.87 -12.44 12.12
CA TYR A 159 -6.60 -11.78 12.37
C TYR A 159 -5.91 -12.32 13.62
N PHE A 160 -4.61 -12.05 13.72
CA PHE A 160 -3.90 -12.01 14.99
C PHE A 160 -3.60 -10.57 15.41
N VAL A 161 -3.62 -10.31 16.70
CA VAL A 161 -2.97 -9.13 17.30
C VAL A 161 -1.78 -9.64 18.11
N PHE A 162 -0.59 -9.14 17.78
CA PHE A 162 0.63 -9.47 18.51
C PHE A 162 1.02 -8.35 19.46
N ARG A 163 1.50 -8.70 20.64
CA ARG A 163 1.95 -7.72 21.64
C ARG A 163 3.00 -6.75 21.08
N LYS A 164 3.91 -7.23 20.22
CA LYS A 164 4.93 -6.41 19.57
C LYS A 164 4.35 -5.37 18.60
N ASP A 165 3.25 -5.69 17.92
CA ASP A 165 2.67 -4.84 16.88
C ASP A 165 1.91 -3.64 17.48
N TYR A 166 1.36 -3.77 18.68
CA TYR A 166 0.79 -2.64 19.41
C TYR A 166 1.84 -1.55 19.69
N SER A 167 3.04 -1.95 20.13
CA SER A 167 4.14 -1.00 20.35
C SER A 167 4.58 -0.33 19.05
N SER A 168 4.61 -1.07 17.94
CA SER A 168 4.92 -0.53 16.61
C SER A 168 3.86 0.45 16.14
N HIS A 169 2.57 0.15 16.28
CA HIS A 169 1.48 1.06 15.95
C HIS A 169 1.52 2.35 16.77
N LYS A 170 1.79 2.23 18.08
CA LYS A 170 1.94 3.40 18.97
C LYS A 170 3.15 4.27 18.57
N ALA A 171 4.20 3.67 18.03
CA ALA A 171 5.39 4.37 17.54
C ALA A 171 5.17 5.09 16.21
N ASN A 172 4.13 4.72 15.44
CA ASN A 172 3.80 5.28 14.13
C ASN A 172 2.43 5.99 14.14
N PRO A 173 2.29 7.13 14.82
CA PRO A 173 1.00 7.83 14.95
C PRO A 173 0.49 8.41 13.64
N MET A 174 1.34 8.47 12.62
CA MET A 174 1.04 9.03 11.29
C MET A 174 0.51 8.00 10.28
N GLU A 175 0.34 6.72 10.67
CA GLU A 175 -0.15 5.69 9.76
C GLU A 175 -1.37 6.15 8.94
N LEU A 176 -1.32 5.91 7.63
CA LEU A 176 -2.38 6.27 6.69
C LEU A 176 -3.37 5.12 6.54
N LEU A 177 -4.51 5.22 7.20
CA LEU A 177 -5.48 4.15 7.36
C LEU A 177 -6.85 4.52 6.81
N ASP A 178 -7.57 3.51 6.31
CA ASP A 178 -8.99 3.62 6.01
C ASP A 178 -9.87 3.49 7.28
N SER A 179 -11.19 3.61 7.14
CA SER A 179 -12.14 3.48 8.25
C SER A 179 -12.12 2.09 8.90
N LYS A 180 -11.62 1.06 8.22
CA LYS A 180 -11.46 -0.31 8.71
C LYS A 180 -10.06 -0.57 9.27
N LYS A 181 -9.24 0.46 9.45
CA LYS A 181 -7.86 0.38 9.96
C LYS A 181 -6.90 -0.41 9.04
N ARG A 182 -7.17 -0.47 7.74
CA ARG A 182 -6.28 -1.05 6.74
C ARG A 182 -5.48 0.08 6.08
N TYR A 183 -4.26 -0.21 5.65
CA TYR A 183 -3.42 0.77 4.94
C TYR A 183 -4.08 1.24 3.64
N LEU A 184 -3.99 2.55 3.37
CA LEU A 184 -4.41 3.11 2.09
C LEU A 184 -3.37 2.82 1.01
N VAL A 185 -3.84 2.50 -0.19
CA VAL A 185 -3.01 2.22 -1.35
C VAL A 185 -3.63 2.80 -2.62
N GLY A 186 -2.78 3.38 -3.46
CA GLY A 186 -3.12 3.81 -4.80
C GLY A 186 -2.67 2.81 -5.86
N ALA A 187 -3.19 2.97 -7.06
CA ALA A 187 -2.76 2.21 -8.23
C ALA A 187 -2.70 3.09 -9.48
N GLY A 188 -1.64 2.89 -10.27
CA GLY A 188 -1.51 3.48 -11.58
C GLY A 188 -2.33 2.75 -12.62
N ILE A 189 -3.01 3.51 -13.47
CA ILE A 189 -3.75 3.01 -14.62
C ILE A 189 -3.30 3.71 -15.90
N ASN A 190 -3.65 3.15 -17.04
CA ASN A 190 -3.46 3.76 -18.34
C ASN A 190 -4.81 4.03 -19.02
N THR A 191 -4.80 4.70 -20.17
CA THR A 191 -6.00 5.06 -20.93
C THR A 191 -6.42 4.00 -21.97
N ARG A 192 -5.92 2.77 -21.89
CA ARG A 192 -6.20 1.70 -22.88
C ARG A 192 -7.06 0.59 -22.29
N ASP A 193 -6.65 0.04 -21.14
CA ASP A 193 -7.28 -1.12 -20.49
C ASP A 193 -8.07 -0.76 -19.21
N TYR A 194 -8.34 0.53 -19.01
CA TYR A 194 -8.97 1.04 -17.80
C TYR A 194 -10.33 0.37 -17.49
N ALA A 195 -11.11 0.05 -18.52
CA ALA A 195 -12.44 -0.55 -18.34
C ALA A 195 -12.40 -1.96 -17.72
N GLU A 196 -11.31 -2.69 -17.91
CA GLU A 196 -11.09 -4.00 -17.30
C GLU A 196 -10.27 -3.88 -16.02
N ARG A 197 -9.27 -3.02 -16.00
CA ARG A 197 -8.33 -2.84 -14.90
C ARG A 197 -8.97 -2.22 -13.67
N ILE A 198 -9.77 -1.16 -13.85
CA ILE A 198 -10.37 -0.44 -12.71
C ILE A 198 -11.29 -1.33 -11.88
N PRO A 199 -12.23 -2.10 -12.44
CA PRO A 199 -13.05 -3.02 -11.64
C PRO A 199 -12.22 -4.00 -10.82
N ALA A 200 -11.20 -4.62 -11.42
CA ALA A 200 -10.32 -5.57 -10.72
C ALA A 200 -9.54 -4.92 -9.56
N LEU A 201 -9.09 -3.68 -9.72
CA LEU A 201 -8.41 -2.92 -8.66
C LEU A 201 -9.37 -2.52 -7.54
N LEU A 202 -10.60 -2.14 -7.86
CA LEU A 202 -11.64 -1.81 -6.88
C LEU A 202 -12.05 -3.05 -6.07
N ASP A 203 -12.20 -4.20 -6.72
CA ASP A 203 -12.47 -5.47 -6.05
C ASP A 203 -11.33 -5.87 -5.10
N ALA A 204 -10.08 -5.55 -5.47
CA ALA A 204 -8.91 -5.71 -4.61
C ALA A 204 -8.85 -4.68 -3.45
N GLY A 205 -9.69 -3.64 -3.49
CA GLY A 205 -9.83 -2.63 -2.46
C GLY A 205 -8.93 -1.40 -2.62
N VAL A 206 -8.50 -1.05 -3.84
CA VAL A 206 -7.74 0.18 -4.09
C VAL A 206 -8.49 1.41 -3.60
N ASP A 207 -7.78 2.36 -2.99
CA ASP A 207 -8.39 3.57 -2.41
C ASP A 207 -8.36 4.76 -3.37
N VAL A 208 -7.35 4.83 -4.25
CA VAL A 208 -7.19 5.93 -5.20
C VAL A 208 -6.50 5.46 -6.47
N LEU A 209 -6.98 5.94 -7.60
CA LEU A 209 -6.40 5.66 -8.92
C LEU A 209 -5.59 6.87 -9.40
N VAL A 210 -4.60 6.64 -10.26
CA VAL A 210 -3.91 7.71 -10.97
C VAL A 210 -3.66 7.30 -12.42
N ILE A 211 -4.05 8.14 -13.37
CA ILE A 211 -3.68 7.94 -14.77
C ILE A 211 -2.21 8.33 -14.94
N ASP A 212 -1.40 7.34 -15.31
CA ASP A 212 0.02 7.55 -15.50
C ASP A 212 0.35 7.73 -16.98
N SER A 213 0.74 8.95 -17.35
CA SER A 213 1.09 9.32 -18.71
C SER A 213 2.12 10.45 -18.73
N SER A 214 3.00 10.43 -19.73
CA SER A 214 3.96 11.51 -19.96
C SER A 214 3.34 12.80 -20.49
N GLU A 215 2.07 12.76 -20.93
CA GLU A 215 1.28 13.91 -21.37
C GLU A 215 -0.19 13.71 -20.98
N GLY A 216 -0.70 14.57 -20.12
CA GLY A 216 -2.06 14.49 -19.57
C GLY A 216 -3.10 15.31 -20.31
N TYR A 217 -2.69 16.34 -21.06
CA TYR A 217 -3.62 17.20 -21.81
C TYR A 217 -4.12 16.50 -23.08
N THR A 218 -4.87 15.44 -22.90
CA THR A 218 -5.35 14.58 -23.98
C THR A 218 -6.82 14.18 -23.78
N CYS A 219 -7.55 14.04 -24.90
CA CYS A 219 -8.93 13.54 -24.86
C CYS A 219 -9.03 12.11 -24.28
N TRP A 220 -7.96 11.34 -24.30
CA TRP A 220 -7.93 10.00 -23.72
C TRP A 220 -8.05 10.01 -22.19
N GLN A 221 -7.38 10.96 -21.53
CA GLN A 221 -7.53 11.12 -20.08
C GLN A 221 -8.94 11.62 -19.72
N ALA A 222 -9.46 12.62 -20.44
CA ALA A 222 -10.83 13.10 -20.22
C ALA A 222 -11.86 11.97 -20.38
N LYS A 223 -11.71 11.11 -21.40
CA LYS A 223 -12.58 9.93 -21.60
C LYS A 223 -12.48 8.92 -20.46
N THR A 224 -11.25 8.66 -19.98
CA THR A 224 -11.05 7.75 -18.84
C THR A 224 -11.68 8.28 -17.56
N ILE A 225 -11.52 9.59 -17.27
CA ILE A 225 -12.16 10.24 -16.13
C ILE A 225 -13.68 10.21 -16.26
N ALA A 226 -14.22 10.57 -17.43
CA ALA A 226 -15.66 10.53 -17.68
C ALA A 226 -16.23 9.12 -17.45
N TRP A 227 -15.55 8.08 -17.95
CA TRP A 227 -15.96 6.70 -17.72
C TRP A 227 -15.99 6.33 -16.23
N VAL A 228 -15.01 6.77 -15.44
CA VAL A 228 -15.02 6.56 -13.98
C VAL A 228 -16.21 7.28 -13.34
N ARG A 229 -16.47 8.52 -13.73
CA ARG A 229 -17.61 9.30 -13.20
C ARG A 229 -18.96 8.69 -13.56
N GLU A 230 -19.12 8.19 -14.78
CA GLU A 230 -20.32 7.50 -15.24
C GLU A 230 -20.61 6.20 -14.50
N ASN A 231 -19.56 5.41 -14.20
CA ASN A 231 -19.73 4.09 -13.59
C ASN A 231 -19.70 4.10 -12.06
N TYR A 232 -18.97 5.04 -11.43
CA TYR A 232 -18.69 5.04 -9.99
C TYR A 232 -18.96 6.38 -9.29
N GLY A 233 -19.30 7.43 -10.05
CA GLY A 233 -19.50 8.76 -9.49
C GLY A 233 -18.26 9.30 -8.78
N ASP A 234 -18.47 9.94 -7.63
CA ASP A 234 -17.40 10.51 -6.80
C ASP A 234 -16.84 9.55 -5.74
N THR A 235 -17.34 8.31 -5.71
CA THR A 235 -16.88 7.30 -4.75
C THR A 235 -15.48 6.80 -5.06
N VAL A 236 -15.09 6.79 -6.34
CA VAL A 236 -13.74 6.42 -6.79
C VAL A 236 -12.91 7.68 -7.02
N LYS A 237 -11.81 7.80 -6.29
CA LYS A 237 -10.88 8.90 -6.44
C LYS A 237 -9.89 8.63 -7.57
N ILE A 238 -9.75 9.59 -8.49
CA ILE A 238 -8.89 9.47 -9.66
C ILE A 238 -8.06 10.73 -9.88
N GLY A 239 -6.74 10.56 -9.88
CA GLY A 239 -5.79 11.57 -10.31
C GLY A 239 -5.46 11.47 -11.79
N ALA A 240 -5.06 12.56 -12.38
CA ALA A 240 -4.72 12.66 -13.80
C ALA A 240 -3.41 13.45 -14.02
N GLY A 241 -2.80 13.28 -15.18
CA GLY A 241 -1.55 13.97 -15.53
C GLY A 241 -0.65 13.12 -16.45
N ASN A 242 0.54 13.60 -16.78
CA ASN A 242 1.12 14.82 -16.22
C ASN A 242 0.87 16.03 -17.13
N VAL A 243 0.76 17.18 -16.53
CA VAL A 243 0.68 18.47 -17.22
C VAL A 243 1.73 19.43 -16.66
N VAL A 244 1.98 20.54 -17.33
CA VAL A 244 3.02 21.52 -16.94
C VAL A 244 2.58 22.97 -17.01
N ASP A 245 1.31 23.23 -17.33
CA ASP A 245 0.76 24.55 -17.54
C ASP A 245 -0.68 24.69 -17.01
N ARG A 246 -1.16 25.92 -17.06
CA ARG A 246 -2.47 26.32 -16.56
C ARG A 246 -3.62 25.66 -17.33
N GLU A 247 -3.48 25.56 -18.65
CA GLU A 247 -4.52 25.02 -19.54
C GLU A 247 -4.69 23.51 -19.31
N GLY A 248 -3.57 22.77 -19.23
CA GLY A 248 -3.59 21.35 -18.93
C GLY A 248 -4.19 21.05 -17.56
N PHE A 249 -3.90 21.86 -16.54
CA PHE A 249 -4.53 21.72 -15.23
C PHE A 249 -6.05 21.92 -15.33
N ARG A 250 -6.51 23.05 -15.91
CA ARG A 250 -7.94 23.34 -16.02
C ARG A 250 -8.68 22.25 -16.79
N PHE A 251 -8.11 21.80 -17.89
CA PHE A 251 -8.68 20.71 -18.69
C PHE A 251 -8.94 19.44 -17.86
N LEU A 252 -7.98 19.02 -17.04
CA LEU A 252 -8.14 17.82 -16.22
C LEU A 252 -9.07 18.05 -15.02
N ALA A 253 -9.02 19.22 -14.40
CA ALA A 253 -9.91 19.60 -13.31
C ALA A 253 -11.38 19.66 -13.78
N GLU A 254 -11.64 20.28 -14.93
CA GLU A 254 -12.97 20.37 -15.54
C GLU A 254 -13.47 18.99 -16.02
N ALA A 255 -12.58 18.09 -16.43
CA ALA A 255 -12.91 16.70 -16.72
C ALA A 255 -13.32 15.90 -15.47
N GLY A 256 -13.06 16.43 -14.26
CA GLY A 256 -13.46 15.82 -13.00
C GLY A 256 -12.35 15.04 -12.29
N ALA A 257 -11.07 15.33 -12.54
CA ALA A 257 -9.96 14.75 -11.77
C ALA A 257 -10.00 15.21 -10.31
N ASP A 258 -9.75 14.29 -9.36
CA ASP A 258 -9.66 14.60 -7.92
C ASP A 258 -8.33 15.25 -7.54
N PHE A 259 -7.28 15.03 -8.32
CA PHE A 259 -5.98 15.72 -8.20
C PHE A 259 -5.24 15.67 -9.55
N VAL A 260 -4.28 16.58 -9.73
CA VAL A 260 -3.52 16.68 -10.98
C VAL A 260 -2.02 16.55 -10.72
N LYS A 261 -1.36 15.68 -11.48
CA LYS A 261 0.10 15.46 -11.45
C LYS A 261 0.82 16.45 -12.36
N ILE A 262 1.84 17.11 -11.83
CA ILE A 262 2.60 18.20 -12.48
C ILE A 262 4.03 17.75 -12.73
N GLY A 263 4.44 17.79 -14.00
CA GLY A 263 5.82 17.54 -14.38
C GLY A 263 5.96 16.65 -15.62
N ILE A 264 6.67 17.13 -16.63
CA ILE A 264 7.01 16.39 -17.85
C ILE A 264 8.52 16.46 -18.05
N GLY A 265 9.15 15.29 -18.08
CA GLY A 265 10.57 15.16 -18.38
C GLY A 265 11.52 15.53 -17.24
N GLY A 266 11.01 15.77 -16.00
CA GLY A 266 11.84 16.16 -14.84
C GLY A 266 12.51 14.99 -14.11
N GLY A 267 12.07 13.74 -14.34
CA GLY A 267 12.63 12.56 -13.70
C GLY A 267 14.06 12.23 -14.17
N SER A 268 14.87 11.64 -13.27
CA SER A 268 16.29 11.34 -13.57
C SER A 268 16.49 10.30 -14.68
N ILE A 269 15.50 9.45 -14.93
CA ILE A 269 15.53 8.42 -16.00
C ILE A 269 14.56 8.76 -17.14
N CYS A 270 13.91 9.92 -17.10
CA CYS A 270 12.89 10.30 -18.06
C CYS A 270 13.54 10.78 -19.38
N ILE A 271 13.17 10.14 -20.49
CA ILE A 271 13.62 10.47 -21.84
C ILE A 271 12.56 11.23 -22.66
N THR A 272 11.44 11.63 -22.04
CA THR A 272 10.32 12.30 -22.74
C THR A 272 10.78 13.58 -23.46
N ARG A 273 11.67 14.36 -22.85
CA ARG A 273 12.22 15.58 -23.46
C ARG A 273 13.02 15.30 -24.74
N GLU A 274 13.76 14.20 -24.76
CA GLU A 274 14.57 13.78 -25.91
C GLU A 274 13.71 13.15 -27.00
N THR A 275 12.76 12.30 -26.62
CA THR A 275 11.98 11.51 -27.58
C THR A 275 10.76 12.24 -28.14
N LYS A 276 10.11 13.10 -27.34
CA LYS A 276 8.90 13.85 -27.72
C LYS A 276 9.12 15.35 -27.88
N GLY A 277 10.26 15.88 -27.45
CA GLY A 277 10.55 17.31 -27.51
C GLY A 277 9.68 18.19 -26.62
N ILE A 278 9.04 17.60 -25.58
CA ILE A 278 8.15 18.31 -24.66
C ILE A 278 8.70 18.26 -23.24
N GLY A 279 8.40 19.27 -22.45
CA GLY A 279 8.80 19.38 -21.06
C GLY A 279 8.85 20.82 -20.59
N ARG A 280 8.95 21.00 -19.28
CA ARG A 280 9.07 22.32 -18.66
C ARG A 280 9.93 22.24 -17.40
N GLY A 281 10.53 23.34 -17.00
CA GLY A 281 11.21 23.45 -15.70
C GLY A 281 10.21 23.21 -14.57
N GLN A 282 10.52 22.30 -13.65
CA GLN A 282 9.58 21.83 -12.62
C GLN A 282 9.10 22.98 -11.71
N ALA A 283 10.01 23.85 -11.27
CA ALA A 283 9.64 24.99 -10.43
C ALA A 283 8.63 25.91 -11.11
N THR A 284 8.86 26.26 -12.37
CA THR A 284 7.95 27.08 -13.16
C THR A 284 6.60 26.41 -13.34
N ALA A 285 6.57 25.12 -13.65
CA ALA A 285 5.33 24.37 -13.83
C ALA A 285 4.51 24.34 -12.52
N VAL A 286 5.14 24.07 -11.37
CA VAL A 286 4.45 24.03 -10.06
C VAL A 286 3.86 25.39 -9.71
N ILE A 287 4.65 26.49 -9.84
CA ILE A 287 4.19 27.84 -9.50
C ILE A 287 2.97 28.24 -10.36
N GLU A 288 3.04 28.01 -11.67
CA GLU A 288 1.96 28.39 -12.58
C GLU A 288 0.69 27.55 -12.36
N VAL A 289 0.86 26.24 -12.18
CA VAL A 289 -0.30 25.38 -11.95
C VAL A 289 -0.89 25.61 -10.57
N ALA A 290 -0.09 25.93 -9.54
CA ALA A 290 -0.61 26.33 -8.22
C ALA A 290 -1.49 27.59 -8.33
N ALA A 291 -1.05 28.60 -9.11
CA ALA A 291 -1.86 29.78 -9.37
C ALA A 291 -3.17 29.43 -10.10
N ALA A 292 -3.12 28.55 -11.11
CA ALA A 292 -4.30 28.10 -11.84
C ALA A 292 -5.28 27.32 -10.93
N ARG A 293 -4.78 26.47 -10.03
CA ARG A 293 -5.59 25.79 -9.00
C ARG A 293 -6.31 26.79 -8.10
N ASP A 294 -5.60 27.80 -7.61
CA ASP A 294 -6.17 28.79 -6.69
C ASP A 294 -7.24 29.67 -7.39
N GLU A 295 -7.03 29.99 -8.67
CA GLU A 295 -8.03 30.67 -9.50
C GLU A 295 -9.26 29.77 -9.73
N TYR A 296 -9.06 28.53 -10.12
CA TYR A 296 -10.12 27.54 -10.32
C TYR A 296 -10.96 27.36 -9.04
N PHE A 297 -10.30 27.28 -7.90
CA PHE A 297 -10.97 27.20 -6.60
C PHE A 297 -11.83 28.47 -6.31
N LYS A 298 -11.31 29.65 -6.60
CA LYS A 298 -12.07 30.90 -6.43
C LYS A 298 -13.30 30.96 -7.35
N GLU A 299 -13.20 30.47 -8.58
CA GLU A 299 -14.25 30.46 -9.57
C GLU A 299 -15.34 29.43 -9.29
N THR A 300 -14.96 28.24 -8.85
CA THR A 300 -15.85 27.06 -8.77
C THR A 300 -16.17 26.60 -7.36
N GLY A 301 -15.39 26.98 -6.35
CA GLY A 301 -15.44 26.43 -5.00
C GLY A 301 -14.84 25.02 -4.88
N ILE A 302 -14.31 24.45 -5.98
CA ILE A 302 -13.73 23.09 -6.01
C ILE A 302 -12.21 23.18 -5.92
N TYR A 303 -11.65 22.65 -4.85
CA TYR A 303 -10.21 22.55 -4.69
C TYR A 303 -9.68 21.24 -5.26
N VAL A 304 -8.88 21.31 -6.32
CA VAL A 304 -8.24 20.15 -6.96
C VAL A 304 -6.74 20.16 -6.61
N PRO A 305 -6.29 19.33 -5.66
CA PRO A 305 -4.88 19.28 -5.23
C PRO A 305 -3.92 19.01 -6.39
N ILE A 306 -2.70 19.54 -6.28
CA ILE A 306 -1.63 19.29 -7.26
C ILE A 306 -0.47 18.52 -6.65
N CYS A 307 0.01 17.53 -7.40
CA CYS A 307 1.14 16.69 -7.05
C CYS A 307 2.36 17.07 -7.89
N SER A 308 3.45 17.54 -7.26
CA SER A 308 4.70 17.75 -7.98
C SER A 308 5.42 16.41 -8.21
N ASP A 309 5.57 16.02 -9.47
CA ASP A 309 6.17 14.76 -9.90
C ASP A 309 7.42 14.96 -10.72
N GLY A 310 8.53 14.38 -10.23
CA GLY A 310 9.83 14.43 -10.88
C GLY A 310 10.75 15.57 -10.42
N GLY A 311 12.06 15.39 -10.61
CA GLY A 311 13.09 16.38 -10.30
C GLY A 311 13.49 16.49 -8.83
N ILE A 312 12.86 15.77 -7.92
CA ILE A 312 13.16 15.77 -6.49
C ILE A 312 14.25 14.73 -6.19
N VAL A 313 15.44 15.21 -5.82
CA VAL A 313 16.63 14.39 -5.54
C VAL A 313 17.10 14.55 -4.11
N HIS A 314 16.92 15.72 -3.50
CA HIS A 314 17.36 16.08 -2.16
C HIS A 314 16.17 16.54 -1.30
N ASP A 315 16.30 16.45 0.01
CA ASP A 315 15.24 16.82 0.96
C ASP A 315 14.78 18.27 0.80
N TYR A 316 15.72 19.20 0.57
CA TYR A 316 15.36 20.61 0.36
C TYR A 316 14.54 20.86 -0.91
N HIS A 317 14.63 19.97 -1.94
CA HIS A 317 13.75 20.06 -3.11
C HIS A 317 12.29 19.82 -2.72
N MET A 318 12.03 18.95 -1.73
CA MET A 318 10.67 18.70 -1.22
C MET A 318 10.10 19.99 -0.60
N THR A 319 10.87 20.64 0.27
CA THR A 319 10.49 21.90 0.89
C THR A 319 10.22 23.00 -0.15
N LEU A 320 11.08 23.11 -1.16
CA LEU A 320 10.91 24.08 -2.25
C LEU A 320 9.63 23.81 -3.05
N ALA A 321 9.37 22.56 -3.44
CA ALA A 321 8.18 22.22 -4.21
C ALA A 321 6.87 22.51 -3.45
N LEU A 322 6.83 22.20 -2.15
CA LEU A 322 5.69 22.54 -1.27
C LEU A 322 5.55 24.06 -1.10
N ALA A 323 6.65 24.79 -0.89
CA ALA A 323 6.63 26.24 -0.80
C ALA A 323 6.19 26.94 -2.10
N MET A 324 6.42 26.31 -3.26
CA MET A 324 5.96 26.78 -4.57
C MET A 324 4.48 26.48 -4.83
N GLY A 325 3.81 25.76 -3.92
CA GLY A 325 2.37 25.52 -3.96
C GLY A 325 1.94 24.11 -4.27
N ALA A 326 2.85 23.13 -4.36
CA ALA A 326 2.46 21.72 -4.45
C ALA A 326 1.79 21.29 -3.14
N ASP A 327 0.71 20.51 -3.23
CA ASP A 327 -0.01 19.98 -2.07
C ASP A 327 0.67 18.70 -1.55
N PHE A 328 1.26 17.93 -2.46
CA PHE A 328 2.03 16.72 -2.15
C PHE A 328 3.01 16.40 -3.29
N LEU A 329 3.88 15.42 -3.05
CA LEU A 329 5.03 15.13 -3.88
C LEU A 329 5.03 13.67 -4.32
N MET A 330 5.40 13.41 -5.58
CA MET A 330 5.65 12.07 -6.08
C MET A 330 7.13 11.85 -6.31
N LEU A 331 7.68 10.81 -5.67
CA LEU A 331 9.10 10.54 -5.59
C LEU A 331 9.44 9.17 -6.22
N GLY A 332 10.27 9.17 -7.27
CA GLY A 332 10.80 7.97 -7.90
C GLY A 332 12.17 7.60 -7.36
N ARG A 333 13.22 8.31 -7.84
CA ARG A 333 14.61 8.06 -7.45
C ARG A 333 14.85 8.06 -5.94
N TYR A 334 14.13 8.90 -5.20
CA TYR A 334 14.26 8.99 -3.75
C TYR A 334 13.90 7.66 -3.09
N PHE A 335 12.72 7.11 -3.38
CA PHE A 335 12.25 5.85 -2.81
C PHE A 335 12.90 4.60 -3.43
N ALA A 336 13.40 4.67 -4.66
CA ALA A 336 14.12 3.55 -5.27
C ALA A 336 15.33 3.07 -4.45
N ARG A 337 15.86 3.92 -3.57
CA ARG A 337 17.01 3.60 -2.70
C ARG A 337 16.63 2.89 -1.39
N PHE A 338 15.35 2.85 -1.06
CA PHE A 338 14.88 2.25 0.21
C PHE A 338 14.87 0.72 0.13
N ASP A 339 15.05 0.07 1.27
CA ASP A 339 15.13 -1.39 1.36
C ASP A 339 13.84 -2.08 0.94
N GLU A 340 12.72 -1.44 1.19
CA GLU A 340 11.37 -1.88 0.85
C GLU A 340 11.06 -1.78 -0.65
N GLY A 341 11.88 -1.06 -1.42
CA GLY A 341 11.74 -0.98 -2.88
C GLY A 341 12.05 -2.32 -3.56
N PRO A 342 11.45 -2.58 -4.75
CA PRO A 342 11.45 -3.89 -5.40
C PRO A 342 12.81 -4.32 -5.98
N THR A 343 13.71 -3.38 -6.25
CA THR A 343 15.00 -3.69 -6.86
C THR A 343 15.99 -4.24 -5.84
N PRO A 344 16.73 -5.31 -6.17
CA PRO A 344 17.72 -5.89 -5.26
C PRO A 344 18.87 -4.93 -5.01
N LYS A 345 19.48 -5.04 -3.83
CA LYS A 345 20.74 -4.36 -3.51
C LYS A 345 21.90 -5.18 -4.06
N VAL A 346 22.79 -4.52 -4.79
CA VAL A 346 24.06 -5.08 -5.26
C VAL A 346 25.22 -4.36 -4.61
N LEU A 347 26.24 -5.11 -4.20
CA LEU A 347 27.46 -4.53 -3.63
C LEU A 347 28.44 -4.22 -4.76
N VAL A 348 28.71 -2.95 -5.01
CA VAL A 348 29.64 -2.47 -6.04
C VAL A 348 30.73 -1.63 -5.36
N ASN A 349 31.99 -2.05 -5.47
CA ASN A 349 33.15 -1.33 -4.89
C ASN A 349 32.99 -1.01 -3.38
N GLY A 350 32.38 -1.90 -2.60
CA GLY A 350 32.17 -1.71 -1.17
C GLY A 350 30.98 -0.83 -0.79
N ALA A 351 30.21 -0.34 -1.74
CA ALA A 351 28.96 0.42 -1.52
C ALA A 351 27.75 -0.39 -2.01
N TYR A 352 26.66 -0.38 -1.24
CA TYR A 352 25.39 -0.94 -1.70
C TYR A 352 24.74 0.01 -2.71
N MET A 353 24.42 -0.53 -3.87
CA MET A 353 23.68 0.14 -4.94
C MET A 353 22.41 -0.65 -5.25
N LYS A 354 21.38 0.01 -5.75
CA LYS A 354 20.21 -0.64 -6.35
C LYS A 354 20.29 -0.56 -7.86
N GLU A 355 19.95 -1.64 -8.56
CA GLU A 355 19.86 -1.68 -10.03
C GLU A 355 18.78 -0.74 -10.57
#